data_76228ec79a37a090609370a03554451e
#
_entry.id   76228ec79a37a090609370a03554451e
#
_cell.length_a   1.000
_cell.length_b   1.000
_cell.length_c   1.000
_cell.angle_alpha   90.00
_cell.angle_beta   90.00
_cell.angle_gamma   90.00
#
_symmetry.space_group_name_H-M   'P 1'
#
loop_
_entity.id
_entity.type
_entity.pdbx_description
1 polymer ?
#
loop_
_entity_poly.entity_id
_entity_poly.type
_entity_poly.pdbx_seq_one_letter_code
_entity_poly.pdbx_strand_id
1 'polypeptide(L)'
;MSTDSPRPTRLLLVRHGESEGNRDRTFTQNTDVPLTPLGREQARAAARRMATRYRPSRIIASPFARARQTAEIIAAALGLSVEFDAAFREQNFGIFAGQPYDALISNAAYHEGPRWNWRPQAGESLTDVYERVVPAFDRVARTAQGQDVVIVSHGGVMVTLCAYVTGSWDRVTVTPNAGVLVVEHHGDRYTSPVALQDD
;
A
#
# COMPACT_ATOMS: atom_id res chain seq x y z
N MET A 1 -27.45 -30.23 2.98
CA MET A 1 -26.05 -29.90 3.34
C MET A 1 -25.83 -28.47 2.89
N SER A 2 -25.74 -27.52 3.84
CA SER A 2 -25.50 -26.11 3.52
C SER A 2 -24.09 -25.99 2.96
N THR A 3 -23.94 -25.61 1.71
CA THR A 3 -22.65 -25.27 1.08
C THR A 3 -22.28 -23.88 1.55
N ASP A 4 -21.88 -23.78 2.81
CA ASP A 4 -21.34 -22.53 3.35
C ASP A 4 -19.97 -22.34 2.70
N SER A 5 -19.90 -21.52 1.65
CA SER A 5 -18.62 -21.19 1.02
C SER A 5 -17.73 -20.52 2.07
N PRO A 6 -16.47 -20.94 2.19
CA PRO A 6 -15.59 -20.38 3.20
C PRO A 6 -15.50 -18.85 3.05
N ARG A 7 -15.55 -18.15 4.17
CA ARG A 7 -15.43 -16.67 4.21
C ARG A 7 -14.15 -16.25 3.47
N PRO A 8 -14.22 -15.28 2.56
CA PRO A 8 -13.02 -14.80 1.87
C PRO A 8 -12.05 -14.13 2.85
N THR A 9 -10.77 -14.23 2.56
CA THR A 9 -9.75 -13.40 3.20
C THR A 9 -9.88 -11.99 2.67
N ARG A 10 -9.98 -10.98 3.55
CA ARG A 10 -10.03 -9.58 3.15
C ARG A 10 -8.72 -8.87 3.46
N LEU A 11 -8.13 -8.29 2.44
CA LEU A 11 -6.88 -7.54 2.51
C LEU A 11 -7.22 -6.05 2.42
N LEU A 12 -7.02 -5.35 3.54
CA LEU A 12 -7.25 -3.91 3.66
C LEU A 12 -5.92 -3.20 3.38
N LEU A 13 -5.74 -2.78 2.13
CA LEU A 13 -4.53 -2.10 1.68
C LEU A 13 -4.61 -0.63 2.05
N VAL A 14 -3.68 -0.14 2.86
CA VAL A 14 -3.65 1.23 3.35
C VAL A 14 -2.40 1.92 2.85
N ARG A 15 -2.54 3.01 2.10
CA ARG A 15 -1.42 3.91 1.87
C ARG A 15 -1.12 4.66 3.16
N HIS A 16 0.15 4.85 3.51
CA HIS A 16 0.53 5.66 4.67
C HIS A 16 -0.11 7.05 4.63
N GLY A 17 -0.36 7.66 5.80
CA GLY A 17 -0.81 9.04 5.94
C GLY A 17 0.19 10.03 5.34
N GLU A 18 -0.20 11.29 5.21
CA GLU A 18 0.68 12.32 4.68
C GLU A 18 2.01 12.36 5.46
N SER A 19 3.12 12.26 4.74
CA SER A 19 4.47 12.44 5.26
C SER A 19 5.02 13.82 4.91
N GLU A 20 6.11 14.23 5.58
CA GLU A 20 6.80 15.47 5.23
C GLU A 20 7.20 15.51 3.75
N GLY A 21 7.65 14.38 3.18
CA GLY A 21 7.95 14.32 1.76
C GLY A 21 6.72 14.49 0.86
N ASN A 22 5.53 14.03 1.28
CA ASN A 22 4.30 14.31 0.52
C ASN A 22 3.92 15.79 0.58
N ARG A 23 3.99 16.41 1.78
CA ARG A 23 3.75 17.85 1.94
C ARG A 23 4.68 18.68 1.06
N ASP A 24 5.96 18.32 1.06
CA ASP A 24 7.01 19.03 0.34
C ASP A 24 7.13 18.62 -1.13
N ARG A 25 6.27 17.69 -1.60
CA ARG A 25 6.22 17.13 -2.96
C ARG A 25 7.58 16.60 -3.45
N THR A 26 8.30 15.89 -2.56
CA THR A 26 9.62 15.31 -2.85
C THR A 26 9.62 13.79 -2.77
N PHE A 27 10.41 13.14 -3.62
CA PHE A 27 10.66 11.70 -3.52
C PHE A 27 11.53 11.41 -2.31
N THR A 28 11.04 10.57 -1.40
CA THR A 28 11.76 10.22 -0.18
C THR A 28 12.22 8.77 -0.22
N GLN A 29 13.54 8.59 -0.31
CA GLN A 29 14.20 7.30 -0.14
C GLN A 29 14.57 7.06 1.34
N ASN A 30 14.64 8.13 2.12
CA ASN A 30 14.95 8.03 3.54
C ASN A 30 13.87 7.24 4.27
N THR A 31 14.29 6.23 5.02
CA THR A 31 13.42 5.38 5.82
C THR A 31 12.78 6.14 6.99
N ASP A 32 13.36 7.26 7.42
CA ASP A 32 13.04 7.97 8.66
C ASP A 32 12.12 9.19 8.47
N VAL A 33 11.65 9.46 7.23
CA VAL A 33 10.70 10.56 6.98
C VAL A 33 9.36 10.28 7.67
N PRO A 34 8.97 11.13 8.67
CA PRO A 34 7.81 10.89 9.50
C PRO A 34 6.50 11.36 8.85
N LEU A 35 5.39 11.03 9.49
CA LEU A 35 4.09 11.62 9.22
C LEU A 35 4.02 13.07 9.69
N THR A 36 3.30 13.89 8.91
CA THR A 36 2.85 15.22 9.37
C THR A 36 1.75 15.07 10.44
N PRO A 37 1.41 16.14 11.18
CA PRO A 37 0.21 16.15 12.03
C PRO A 37 -1.06 15.73 11.27
N LEU A 38 -1.25 16.22 10.03
CA LEU A 38 -2.37 15.82 9.17
C LEU A 38 -2.32 14.33 8.85
N GLY A 39 -1.14 13.79 8.51
CA GLY A 39 -0.98 12.36 8.24
C GLY A 39 -1.37 11.46 9.42
N ARG A 40 -1.10 11.90 10.65
CA ARG A 40 -1.54 11.19 11.88
C ARG A 40 -3.05 11.21 12.04
N GLU A 41 -3.72 12.33 11.76
CA GLU A 41 -5.19 12.42 11.78
C GLU A 41 -5.82 11.56 10.68
N GLN A 42 -5.24 11.55 9.48
CA GLN A 42 -5.66 10.68 8.40
C GLN A 42 -5.57 9.19 8.79
N ALA A 43 -4.48 8.78 9.47
CA ALA A 43 -4.33 7.41 9.96
C ALA A 43 -5.39 7.04 11.01
N ARG A 44 -5.71 7.95 11.94
CA ARG A 44 -6.80 7.75 12.93
C ARG A 44 -8.16 7.63 12.25
N ALA A 45 -8.44 8.45 11.24
CA ALA A 45 -9.68 8.37 10.47
C ALA A 45 -9.79 7.03 9.72
N ALA A 46 -8.71 6.57 9.07
CA ALA A 46 -8.68 5.26 8.42
C ALA A 46 -8.94 4.11 9.41
N ALA A 47 -8.34 4.17 10.61
CA ALA A 47 -8.58 3.17 11.67
C ALA A 47 -10.06 3.11 12.06
N ARG A 48 -10.70 4.27 12.28
CA ARG A 48 -12.14 4.32 12.62
C ARG A 48 -13.00 3.71 11.52
N ARG A 49 -12.77 4.09 10.24
CA ARG A 49 -13.53 3.53 9.10
C ARG A 49 -13.39 2.01 8.99
N MET A 50 -12.20 1.48 9.21
CA MET A 50 -11.98 0.04 9.19
C MET A 50 -12.70 -0.66 10.36
N ALA A 51 -12.65 -0.10 11.55
CA ALA A 51 -13.25 -0.70 12.75
C ALA A 51 -14.77 -0.81 12.69
N THR A 52 -15.46 0.05 11.91
CA THR A 52 -16.93 -0.02 11.75
C THR A 52 -17.37 -1.23 10.92
N ARG A 53 -16.57 -1.61 9.91
CA ARG A 53 -16.99 -2.58 8.88
C ARG A 53 -16.20 -3.90 8.91
N TYR A 54 -15.01 -3.90 9.49
CA TYR A 54 -14.09 -5.03 9.48
C TYR A 54 -13.63 -5.42 10.88
N ARG A 55 -13.04 -6.61 10.99
CA ARG A 55 -12.46 -7.11 12.25
C ARG A 55 -11.05 -7.64 11.97
N PRO A 56 -10.10 -6.73 11.68
CA PRO A 56 -8.73 -7.15 11.40
C PRO A 56 -8.15 -7.93 12.57
N SER A 57 -7.43 -8.99 12.24
CA SER A 57 -6.71 -9.83 13.21
C SER A 57 -5.20 -9.66 13.12
N ARG A 58 -4.70 -9.06 12.02
CA ARG A 58 -3.28 -8.82 11.78
C ARG A 58 -3.05 -7.48 11.09
N ILE A 59 -1.90 -6.88 11.38
CA ILE A 59 -1.41 -5.69 10.70
C ILE A 59 0.02 -5.97 10.24
N ILE A 60 0.27 -5.85 8.93
CA ILE A 60 1.59 -5.97 8.33
C ILE A 60 1.94 -4.61 7.72
N ALA A 61 3.15 -4.15 7.90
CA ALA A 61 3.55 -2.82 7.42
C ALA A 61 4.96 -2.80 6.81
N SER A 62 5.15 -1.87 5.88
CA SER A 62 6.49 -1.44 5.49
C SER A 62 7.25 -0.91 6.70
N PRO A 63 8.57 -1.18 6.82
CA PRO A 63 9.38 -0.68 7.92
C PRO A 63 9.68 0.82 7.86
N PHE A 64 9.37 1.52 6.75
CA PHE A 64 9.63 2.96 6.60
C PHE A 64 8.79 3.78 7.59
N ALA A 65 9.39 4.79 8.24
CA ALA A 65 8.80 5.52 9.36
C ALA A 65 7.35 5.97 9.13
N ARG A 66 7.03 6.55 7.97
CA ARG A 66 5.67 7.00 7.64
C ARG A 66 4.64 5.87 7.60
N ALA A 67 5.02 4.69 7.07
CA ALA A 67 4.14 3.52 7.05
C ALA A 67 4.06 2.86 8.42
N ARG A 68 5.19 2.74 9.12
CA ARG A 68 5.27 2.27 10.50
C ARG A 68 4.38 3.09 11.43
N GLN A 69 4.52 4.43 11.44
CA GLN A 69 3.69 5.31 12.27
C GLN A 69 2.21 5.23 11.93
N THR A 70 1.85 5.09 10.63
CA THR A 70 0.47 4.84 10.21
C THR A 70 -0.05 3.53 10.80
N ALA A 71 0.73 2.46 10.69
CA ALA A 71 0.35 1.14 11.19
C ALA A 71 0.25 1.11 12.72
N GLU A 72 1.17 1.76 13.44
CA GLU A 72 1.13 1.89 14.90
C GLU A 72 -0.11 2.63 15.40
N ILE A 73 -0.53 3.69 14.70
CA ILE A 73 -1.78 4.42 15.01
C ILE A 73 -3.00 3.51 14.79
N ILE A 74 -3.03 2.76 13.69
CA ILE A 74 -4.11 1.81 13.40
C ILE A 74 -4.11 0.69 14.44
N ALA A 75 -2.94 0.15 14.77
CA ALA A 75 -2.78 -0.93 15.73
C ALA A 75 -3.28 -0.53 17.13
N ALA A 76 -2.92 0.67 17.58
CA ALA A 76 -3.40 1.20 18.87
C ALA A 76 -4.94 1.32 18.91
N ALA A 77 -5.58 1.71 17.80
CA ALA A 77 -7.03 1.83 17.72
C ALA A 77 -7.75 0.46 17.66
N LEU A 78 -7.09 -0.58 17.13
CA LEU A 78 -7.65 -1.92 16.95
C LEU A 78 -7.22 -2.92 18.04
N GLY A 79 -6.32 -2.54 18.95
CA GLY A 79 -5.79 -3.42 19.98
C GLY A 79 -4.89 -4.54 19.43
N LEU A 80 -4.16 -4.27 18.34
CA LEU A 80 -3.30 -5.23 17.65
C LEU A 80 -1.82 -4.84 17.71
N SER A 81 -0.94 -5.79 17.39
CA SER A 81 0.48 -5.54 17.13
C SER A 81 0.77 -5.38 15.64
N VAL A 82 1.91 -4.77 15.31
CA VAL A 82 2.37 -4.60 13.92
C VAL A 82 3.49 -5.58 13.62
N GLU A 83 3.36 -6.31 12.51
CA GLU A 83 4.42 -7.07 11.88
C GLU A 83 5.07 -6.24 10.77
N PHE A 84 6.39 -6.27 10.62
CA PHE A 84 7.09 -5.54 9.56
C PHE A 84 7.61 -6.49 8.49
N ASP A 85 7.34 -6.15 7.22
CA ASP A 85 7.87 -6.90 6.08
C ASP A 85 8.44 -5.90 5.04
N ALA A 86 9.74 -6.02 4.77
CA ALA A 86 10.44 -5.17 3.82
C ALA A 86 9.96 -5.34 2.37
N ALA A 87 9.24 -6.41 2.06
CA ALA A 87 8.61 -6.57 0.75
C ALA A 87 7.58 -5.47 0.45
N PHE A 88 7.00 -4.84 1.47
CA PHE A 88 6.03 -3.74 1.32
C PHE A 88 6.66 -2.35 1.35
N ARG A 89 8.01 -2.21 1.28
CA ARG A 89 8.69 -0.91 1.17
C ARG A 89 8.34 -0.19 -0.14
N GLU A 90 8.50 1.15 -0.16
CA GLU A 90 8.26 1.94 -1.36
C GLU A 90 9.23 1.57 -2.50
N GLN A 91 8.85 1.92 -3.72
CA GLN A 91 9.73 1.91 -4.89
C GLN A 91 11.00 2.71 -4.59
N ASN A 92 12.13 2.17 -4.97
CA ASN A 92 13.40 2.91 -4.95
C ASN A 92 13.44 3.88 -6.15
N PHE A 93 13.41 5.17 -5.88
CA PHE A 93 13.44 6.20 -6.92
C PHE A 93 14.86 6.54 -7.41
N GLY A 94 15.91 5.87 -6.90
CA GLY A 94 17.30 6.05 -7.35
C GLY A 94 17.75 7.50 -7.32
N ILE A 95 18.23 8.01 -8.45
CA ILE A 95 18.72 9.39 -8.56
C ILE A 95 17.67 10.47 -8.30
N PHE A 96 16.37 10.14 -8.30
CA PHE A 96 15.30 11.09 -7.97
C PHE A 96 15.04 11.21 -6.46
N ALA A 97 15.70 10.41 -5.64
CA ALA A 97 15.59 10.53 -4.19
C ALA A 97 16.00 11.93 -3.70
N GLY A 98 15.13 12.57 -2.93
CA GLY A 98 15.30 13.96 -2.48
C GLY A 98 14.92 15.03 -3.50
N GLN A 99 14.58 14.66 -4.74
CA GLN A 99 14.16 15.61 -5.76
C GLN A 99 12.64 15.86 -5.72
N PRO A 100 12.18 17.04 -6.22
CA PRO A 100 10.76 17.30 -6.42
C PRO A 100 10.13 16.28 -7.40
N TYR A 101 8.83 15.99 -7.22
CA TYR A 101 8.09 15.10 -8.14
C TYR A 101 8.15 15.58 -9.60
N ASP A 102 8.21 16.88 -9.81
CA ASP A 102 8.28 17.46 -11.15
C ASP A 102 9.58 17.10 -11.91
N ALA A 103 10.67 16.79 -11.20
CA ALA A 103 11.91 16.30 -11.81
C ALA A 103 11.71 14.98 -12.57
N LEU A 104 10.87 14.07 -12.05
CA LEU A 104 10.50 12.84 -12.73
C LEU A 104 9.57 13.10 -13.92
N ILE A 105 8.56 13.95 -13.71
CA ILE A 105 7.57 14.28 -14.75
C ILE A 105 8.24 14.96 -15.95
N SER A 106 9.27 15.77 -15.70
CA SER A 106 10.04 16.46 -16.73
C SER A 106 11.10 15.58 -17.42
N ASN A 107 11.31 14.34 -16.94
CA ASN A 107 12.30 13.43 -17.52
C ASN A 107 11.72 12.77 -18.78
N ALA A 108 12.33 13.05 -19.95
CA ALA A 108 11.86 12.52 -21.24
C ALA A 108 11.79 10.99 -21.25
N ALA A 109 12.81 10.31 -20.72
CA ALA A 109 12.84 8.85 -20.69
C ALA A 109 11.72 8.22 -19.87
N TYR A 110 11.12 8.95 -18.90
CA TYR A 110 9.96 8.49 -18.15
C TYR A 110 8.70 8.35 -19.03
N HIS A 111 8.67 9.02 -20.18
CA HIS A 111 7.55 9.01 -21.12
C HIS A 111 7.80 8.10 -22.34
N GLU A 112 8.97 7.48 -22.41
CA GLU A 112 9.33 6.52 -23.46
C GLU A 112 8.84 5.11 -23.08
N GLY A 113 7.69 4.71 -23.60
CA GLY A 113 7.10 3.38 -23.37
C GLY A 113 6.28 3.24 -22.09
N PRO A 114 6.00 1.99 -21.67
CA PRO A 114 5.17 1.72 -20.50
C PRO A 114 5.84 2.18 -19.20
N ARG A 115 5.19 3.07 -18.46
CA ARG A 115 5.73 3.67 -17.23
C ARG A 115 6.08 2.64 -16.15
N TRP A 116 5.43 1.51 -16.11
CA TRP A 116 5.72 0.46 -15.14
C TRP A 116 7.04 -0.27 -15.38
N ASN A 117 7.56 -0.23 -16.62
CA ASN A 117 8.87 -0.77 -16.97
C ASN A 117 10.01 0.26 -16.83
N TRP A 118 9.68 1.54 -16.73
CA TRP A 118 10.69 2.57 -16.60
C TRP A 118 11.41 2.45 -15.26
N ARG A 119 12.74 2.40 -15.31
CA ARG A 119 13.60 2.26 -14.14
C ARG A 119 14.50 3.48 -14.01
N PRO A 120 14.44 4.25 -12.90
CA PRO A 120 15.41 5.30 -12.65
C PRO A 120 16.81 4.70 -12.42
N GLN A 121 17.84 5.45 -12.77
CA GLN A 121 19.21 5.03 -12.47
C GLN A 121 19.38 4.75 -10.98
N ALA A 122 19.96 3.61 -10.62
CA ALA A 122 20.13 3.11 -9.26
C ALA A 122 18.80 2.90 -8.49
N GLY A 123 17.66 2.75 -9.19
CA GLY A 123 16.34 2.57 -8.62
C GLY A 123 15.63 1.31 -9.07
N GLU A 124 14.35 1.23 -8.76
CA GLU A 124 13.42 0.15 -9.14
C GLU A 124 12.39 0.67 -10.15
N SER A 125 12.02 -0.17 -11.13
CA SER A 125 10.78 -0.01 -11.88
C SER A 125 9.58 -0.50 -11.03
N LEU A 126 8.34 -0.22 -11.46
CA LEU A 126 7.17 -0.85 -10.82
C LEU A 126 7.12 -2.36 -11.11
N THR A 127 7.73 -2.83 -12.19
CA THR A 127 7.90 -4.27 -12.46
C THR A 127 8.82 -4.91 -11.40
N ASP A 128 9.90 -4.25 -10.98
CA ASP A 128 10.76 -4.76 -9.88
C ASP A 128 10.00 -4.76 -8.55
N VAL A 129 9.18 -3.75 -8.30
CA VAL A 129 8.29 -3.73 -7.13
C VAL A 129 7.32 -4.91 -7.17
N TYR A 130 6.76 -5.21 -8.35
CA TYR A 130 5.86 -6.35 -8.57
C TYR A 130 6.53 -7.68 -8.19
N GLU A 131 7.74 -7.91 -8.67
CA GLU A 131 8.49 -9.17 -8.42
C GLU A 131 8.72 -9.45 -6.93
N ARG A 132 8.87 -8.40 -6.11
CA ARG A 132 9.06 -8.57 -4.66
C ARG A 132 7.78 -8.53 -3.83
N VAL A 133 6.78 -7.72 -4.23
CA VAL A 133 5.59 -7.51 -3.40
C VAL A 133 4.52 -8.56 -3.63
N VAL A 134 4.34 -9.06 -4.85
CA VAL A 134 3.30 -10.03 -5.17
C VAL A 134 3.48 -11.35 -4.42
N PRO A 135 4.67 -11.98 -4.35
CA PRO A 135 4.86 -13.18 -3.55
C PRO A 135 4.56 -12.98 -2.05
N ALA A 136 4.89 -11.79 -1.52
CA ALA A 136 4.59 -11.46 -0.12
C ALA A 136 3.08 -11.28 0.10
N PHE A 137 2.40 -10.59 -0.81
CA PHE A 137 0.95 -10.38 -0.79
C PHE A 137 0.18 -11.71 -0.86
N ASP A 138 0.55 -12.57 -1.80
CA ASP A 138 -0.03 -13.91 -1.94
C ASP A 138 0.18 -14.79 -0.71
N ARG A 139 1.36 -14.72 -0.10
CA ARG A 139 1.64 -15.42 1.16
C ARG A 139 0.70 -14.95 2.26
N VAL A 140 0.49 -13.64 2.41
CA VAL A 140 -0.45 -13.09 3.39
C VAL A 140 -1.86 -13.58 3.11
N ALA A 141 -2.34 -13.48 1.87
CA ALA A 141 -3.68 -13.91 1.48
C ALA A 141 -3.95 -15.39 1.79
N ARG A 142 -2.99 -16.26 1.45
CA ARG A 142 -3.11 -17.70 1.67
C ARG A 142 -3.03 -18.11 3.14
N THR A 143 -2.21 -17.41 3.95
CA THR A 143 -2.03 -17.77 5.37
C THR A 143 -3.13 -17.21 6.27
N ALA A 144 -3.83 -16.17 5.85
CA ALA A 144 -4.85 -15.49 6.65
C ALA A 144 -6.25 -16.13 6.60
N GLN A 145 -6.50 -17.07 5.75
CA GLN A 145 -7.71 -17.90 5.56
C GLN A 145 -8.99 -17.36 6.27
N GLY A 146 -9.81 -16.59 5.55
CA GLY A 146 -11.08 -16.06 6.06
C GLY A 146 -10.97 -14.91 7.07
N GLN A 147 -9.76 -14.38 7.31
CA GLN A 147 -9.52 -13.26 8.21
C GLN A 147 -9.46 -11.93 7.45
N ASP A 148 -9.57 -10.83 8.21
CA ASP A 148 -9.28 -9.50 7.73
C ASP A 148 -7.84 -9.12 8.11
N VAL A 149 -7.02 -8.69 7.16
CA VAL A 149 -5.63 -8.30 7.37
C VAL A 149 -5.40 -6.90 6.84
N VAL A 150 -4.81 -6.03 7.66
CA VAL A 150 -4.37 -4.70 7.23
C VAL A 150 -2.94 -4.76 6.70
N ILE A 151 -2.71 -4.19 5.53
CA ILE A 151 -1.37 -4.02 4.93
C ILE A 151 -1.11 -2.54 4.73
N VAL A 152 -0.17 -1.98 5.49
CA VAL A 152 0.19 -0.55 5.40
C VAL A 152 1.43 -0.39 4.54
N SER A 153 1.31 0.35 3.44
CA SER A 153 2.36 0.50 2.45
C SER A 153 2.35 1.89 1.79
N HIS A 154 2.76 1.99 0.53
CA HIS A 154 3.12 3.19 -0.20
C HIS A 154 2.42 3.27 -1.56
N GLY A 155 2.53 4.43 -2.21
CA GLY A 155 1.86 4.70 -3.49
C GLY A 155 2.26 3.73 -4.60
N GLY A 156 3.55 3.51 -4.82
CA GLY A 156 4.03 2.60 -5.86
C GLY A 156 3.61 1.15 -5.61
N VAL A 157 3.63 0.69 -4.36
CA VAL A 157 3.17 -0.66 -3.99
C VAL A 157 1.66 -0.80 -4.19
N MET A 158 0.85 0.21 -3.81
CA MET A 158 -0.60 0.17 -4.02
C MET A 158 -0.95 0.05 -5.50
N VAL A 159 -0.29 0.86 -6.36
CA VAL A 159 -0.43 0.79 -7.82
C VAL A 159 -0.09 -0.61 -8.34
N THR A 160 1.02 -1.17 -7.88
CA THR A 160 1.49 -2.50 -8.29
C THR A 160 0.53 -3.61 -7.88
N LEU A 161 0.04 -3.60 -6.64
CA LEU A 161 -0.93 -4.60 -6.16
C LEU A 161 -2.27 -4.49 -6.88
N CYS A 162 -2.73 -3.26 -7.17
CA CYS A 162 -3.94 -3.06 -7.99
C CYS A 162 -3.75 -3.62 -9.41
N ALA A 163 -2.58 -3.38 -10.05
CA ALA A 163 -2.29 -3.95 -11.36
C ALA A 163 -2.28 -5.49 -11.32
N TYR A 164 -1.69 -6.07 -10.28
CA TYR A 164 -1.67 -7.52 -10.09
C TYR A 164 -3.09 -8.10 -10.01
N VAL A 165 -3.92 -7.62 -9.09
CA VAL A 165 -5.25 -8.22 -8.85
C VAL A 165 -6.25 -7.93 -9.97
N THR A 166 -6.04 -6.87 -10.76
CA THR A 166 -6.90 -6.55 -11.92
C THR A 166 -6.37 -7.09 -13.25
N GLY A 167 -5.13 -7.56 -13.27
CA GLY A 167 -4.44 -7.98 -14.50
C GLY A 167 -4.12 -6.83 -15.47
N SER A 168 -4.16 -5.54 -15.01
CA SER A 168 -3.96 -4.39 -15.89
C SER A 168 -3.30 -3.21 -15.16
N TRP A 169 -2.29 -2.62 -15.79
CA TRP A 169 -1.66 -1.37 -15.34
C TRP A 169 -2.44 -0.11 -15.72
N ASP A 170 -3.33 -0.20 -16.71
CA ASP A 170 -4.02 0.96 -17.27
C ASP A 170 -5.21 1.43 -16.41
N ARG A 171 -5.67 0.58 -15.49
CA ARG A 171 -6.84 0.84 -14.64
C ARG A 171 -6.50 1.27 -13.23
N VAL A 172 -5.24 1.64 -12.98
CA VAL A 172 -4.76 1.91 -11.64
C VAL A 172 -4.66 3.41 -11.40
N THR A 173 -5.26 3.86 -10.30
CA THR A 173 -5.13 5.22 -9.78
C THR A 173 -4.30 5.23 -8.51
N VAL A 174 -3.60 6.34 -8.26
CA VAL A 174 -2.85 6.49 -7.01
C VAL A 174 -3.81 6.69 -5.86
N THR A 175 -3.78 5.78 -4.89
CA THR A 175 -4.57 5.88 -3.67
C THR A 175 -4.15 7.13 -2.88
N PRO A 176 -5.09 7.95 -2.37
CA PRO A 176 -4.74 9.11 -1.52
C PRO A 176 -4.08 8.68 -0.21
N ASN A 177 -3.41 9.62 0.48
CA ASN A 177 -2.81 9.33 1.79
C ASN A 177 -3.86 8.82 2.78
N ALA A 178 -3.53 7.76 3.51
CA ALA A 178 -4.42 6.97 4.37
C ALA A 178 -5.71 6.44 3.69
N GLY A 179 -5.75 6.46 2.34
CA GLY A 179 -6.79 5.77 1.59
C GLY A 179 -6.69 4.25 1.80
N VAL A 180 -7.85 3.60 1.87
CA VAL A 180 -7.97 2.16 2.08
C VAL A 180 -8.64 1.53 0.88
N LEU A 181 -8.00 0.51 0.32
CA LEU A 181 -8.59 -0.36 -0.71
C LEU A 181 -8.83 -1.74 -0.10
N VAL A 182 -9.97 -2.32 -0.37
CA VAL A 182 -10.33 -3.66 0.07
C VAL A 182 -10.27 -4.61 -1.12
N VAL A 183 -9.54 -5.70 -0.95
CA VAL A 183 -9.41 -6.80 -1.90
C VAL A 183 -9.82 -8.07 -1.19
N GLU A 184 -10.72 -8.86 -1.78
CA GLU A 184 -11.07 -10.18 -1.26
C GLU A 184 -10.31 -11.28 -2.02
N HIS A 185 -9.84 -12.27 -1.30
CA HIS A 185 -9.20 -13.47 -1.82
C HIS A 185 -10.07 -14.70 -1.55
N HIS A 186 -10.44 -15.39 -2.63
CA HIS A 186 -11.33 -16.55 -2.63
C HIS A 186 -10.59 -17.86 -2.95
N GLY A 187 -9.39 -18.02 -2.39
CA GLY A 187 -8.54 -19.21 -2.54
C GLY A 187 -7.63 -19.21 -3.76
N ASP A 188 -8.16 -18.93 -4.94
CA ASP A 188 -7.43 -18.92 -6.22
C ASP A 188 -7.51 -17.60 -6.99
N ARG A 189 -8.37 -16.68 -6.56
CA ARG A 189 -8.62 -15.41 -7.25
C ARG A 189 -8.83 -14.26 -6.29
N TYR A 190 -8.52 -13.06 -6.78
CA TYR A 190 -8.77 -11.79 -6.11
C TYR A 190 -9.95 -11.06 -6.73
N THR A 191 -10.69 -10.28 -5.92
CA THR A 191 -11.62 -9.29 -6.45
C THR A 191 -10.88 -8.03 -6.88
N SER A 192 -11.51 -7.23 -7.75
CA SER A 192 -11.02 -5.86 -7.99
C SER A 192 -11.01 -5.04 -6.70
N PRO A 193 -10.02 -4.15 -6.51
CA PRO A 193 -9.95 -3.30 -5.32
C PRO A 193 -11.15 -2.36 -5.23
N VAL A 194 -11.74 -2.25 -4.05
CA VAL A 194 -12.83 -1.32 -3.76
C VAL A 194 -12.37 -0.33 -2.70
N ALA A 195 -12.51 0.97 -2.99
CA ALA A 195 -12.16 2.01 -2.01
C ALA A 195 -13.15 2.00 -0.83
N LEU A 196 -12.61 2.01 0.39
CA LEU A 196 -13.41 2.17 1.59
C LEU A 196 -13.79 3.65 1.73
N GLN A 197 -15.05 3.97 1.43
CA GLN A 197 -15.61 5.31 1.49
C GLN A 197 -15.88 5.74 2.95
N ASP A 198 -15.92 7.05 3.18
CA ASP A 198 -16.49 7.64 4.38
C ASP A 198 -18.02 7.39 4.38
N ASP A 199 -18.60 7.18 5.56
CA ASP A 199 -20.06 7.09 5.76
C ASP A 199 -20.68 8.48 5.69
#